data_89ae5b85a781d06d052feda7c33491e5
#
_entry.id   89ae5b85a781d06d052feda7c33491e5
#
_cell.length_a   1.000
_cell.length_b   1.000
_cell.length_c   1.000
_cell.angle_alpha   90.00
_cell.angle_beta   90.00
_cell.angle_gamma   90.00
#
_symmetry.space_group_name_H-M   'P 1'
#
loop_
_entity.id
_entity.type
_entity.pdbx_description
1 polymer ?
#
loop_
_entity_poly.entity_id
_entity_poly.type
_entity_poly.pdbx_seq_one_letter_code
_entity_poly.pdbx_strand_id
1 'polypeptide(L)'
;EEDQGPTVEDESLAKAWESLDTGDAETALLHLHGVDADWPERWVPEAIARTMVGELREARIALQRARQIEELREDPDLLWAEGLFGLATWNLAEARTALERLTAQEESPAVLDKLALLDDLEGRYTESDARLARARELDAQFPLPTRIDPEEFLLVVRDAIEKLPEQFQIPLETTDVLVEPVPADWMIDHTDPADTPPDILGLFVGTSEIEGTEAIDAALPRRIFLFQRNLERDAKDRDQLVEEIRKTLFHEIGHMLGFDEEGVAQMGLE
;
A
#
# COMPACT_ATOMS: atom_id res chain seq x y z
N GLU A 1 -11.65 42.28 -19.99
CA GLU A 1 -10.98 41.45 -18.95
C GLU A 1 -9.69 40.98 -19.58
N GLU A 2 -8.57 41.46 -19.05
CA GLU A 2 -7.22 41.03 -19.47
C GLU A 2 -7.07 39.57 -18.97
N ASP A 3 -6.81 38.67 -19.89
CA ASP A 3 -6.39 37.30 -19.63
C ASP A 3 -5.07 37.36 -18.83
N GLN A 4 -5.17 37.38 -17.51
CA GLN A 4 -4.02 37.23 -16.63
C GLN A 4 -3.61 35.76 -16.75
N GLY A 5 -2.45 35.52 -17.34
CA GLY A 5 -1.87 34.17 -17.41
C GLY A 5 -1.83 33.49 -16.03
N PRO A 6 -1.51 32.17 -15.99
CA PRO A 6 -1.56 31.39 -14.74
C PRO A 6 -0.74 32.07 -13.62
N THR A 7 -1.29 32.03 -12.41
CA THR A 7 -0.59 32.55 -11.23
C THR A 7 0.54 31.58 -10.83
N VAL A 8 1.39 32.00 -9.91
CA VAL A 8 2.46 31.13 -9.36
C VAL A 8 1.84 29.93 -8.63
N GLU A 9 0.70 30.16 -7.97
CA GLU A 9 -0.09 29.12 -7.30
C GLU A 9 -0.64 28.10 -8.31
N ASP A 10 -1.21 28.55 -9.42
CA ASP A 10 -1.71 27.67 -10.48
C ASP A 10 -0.61 26.79 -11.08
N GLU A 11 0.59 27.36 -11.33
CA GLU A 11 1.74 26.61 -11.83
C GLU A 11 2.25 25.58 -10.80
N SER A 12 2.27 25.93 -9.52
CA SER A 12 2.69 25.03 -8.44
C SER A 12 1.70 23.89 -8.26
N LEU A 13 0.41 24.19 -8.34
CA LEU A 13 -0.66 23.19 -8.24
C LEU A 13 -0.61 22.20 -9.44
N ALA A 14 -0.43 22.72 -10.66
CA ALA A 14 -0.28 21.88 -11.84
C ALA A 14 0.91 20.92 -11.74
N LYS A 15 2.07 21.39 -11.23
CA LYS A 15 3.24 20.53 -10.99
C LYS A 15 3.01 19.51 -9.90
N ALA A 16 2.24 19.84 -8.85
CA ALA A 16 1.88 18.89 -7.82
C ALA A 16 1.05 17.74 -8.40
N TRP A 17 0.06 18.04 -9.24
CA TRP A 17 -0.73 17.03 -9.92
C TRP A 17 0.11 16.16 -10.86
N GLU A 18 1.00 16.77 -11.67
CA GLU A 18 1.93 16.03 -12.53
C GLU A 18 2.82 15.06 -11.73
N SER A 19 3.28 15.48 -10.55
CA SER A 19 4.05 14.60 -9.65
C SER A 19 3.21 13.45 -9.11
N LEU A 20 1.95 13.71 -8.72
CA LEU A 20 1.02 12.67 -8.28
C LEU A 20 0.70 11.65 -9.39
N ASP A 21 0.54 12.10 -10.62
CA ASP A 21 0.30 11.22 -11.79
C ASP A 21 1.47 10.26 -12.03
N THR A 22 2.69 10.65 -11.65
CA THR A 22 3.90 9.81 -11.73
C THR A 22 4.20 9.03 -10.46
N GLY A 23 3.37 9.18 -9.40
CA GLY A 23 3.54 8.51 -8.12
C GLY A 23 4.55 9.18 -7.17
N ASP A 24 5.08 10.36 -7.52
CA ASP A 24 6.06 11.10 -6.72
C ASP A 24 5.36 12.05 -5.73
N ALA A 25 4.85 11.47 -4.64
CA ALA A 25 4.12 12.21 -3.62
C ALA A 25 4.99 13.20 -2.85
N GLU A 26 6.28 12.91 -2.64
CA GLU A 26 7.21 13.84 -1.97
C GLU A 26 7.42 15.11 -2.79
N THR A 27 7.66 14.97 -4.09
CA THR A 27 7.78 16.11 -5.00
C THR A 27 6.46 16.89 -5.11
N ALA A 28 5.33 16.22 -5.10
CA ALA A 28 4.02 16.87 -5.05
C ALA A 28 3.87 17.75 -3.80
N LEU A 29 4.25 17.26 -2.61
CA LEU A 29 4.26 18.04 -1.37
C LEU A 29 5.21 19.24 -1.44
N LEU A 30 6.38 19.12 -2.05
CA LEU A 30 7.30 20.24 -2.25
C LEU A 30 6.65 21.34 -3.10
N HIS A 31 5.95 21.00 -4.17
CA HIS A 31 5.22 21.97 -4.98
C HIS A 31 4.07 22.63 -4.21
N LEU A 32 3.34 21.87 -3.40
CA LEU A 32 2.25 22.38 -2.58
C LEU A 32 2.70 23.32 -1.46
N HIS A 33 3.96 23.28 -1.03
CA HIS A 33 4.52 24.27 -0.11
C HIS A 33 4.51 25.71 -0.66
N GLY A 34 4.54 25.87 -1.98
CA GLY A 34 4.46 27.15 -2.65
C GLY A 34 3.05 27.72 -2.82
N VAL A 35 2.01 26.91 -2.53
CA VAL A 35 0.60 27.30 -2.66
C VAL A 35 0.10 27.85 -1.33
N ASP A 36 -0.61 29.00 -1.36
CA ASP A 36 -1.19 29.60 -0.14
C ASP A 36 -2.08 28.62 0.61
N ALA A 37 -2.01 28.67 1.95
CA ALA A 37 -2.78 27.80 2.82
C ALA A 37 -4.31 28.01 2.71
N ASP A 38 -4.74 29.20 2.27
CA ASP A 38 -6.14 29.52 2.06
C ASP A 38 -6.64 29.21 0.64
N TRP A 39 -5.76 28.65 -0.24
CA TRP A 39 -6.11 28.27 -1.60
C TRP A 39 -6.88 26.94 -1.62
N PRO A 40 -8.18 26.93 -1.95
CA PRO A 40 -9.03 25.75 -1.77
C PRO A 40 -8.59 24.52 -2.59
N GLU A 41 -8.09 24.73 -3.80
CA GLU A 41 -7.72 23.68 -4.75
C GLU A 41 -6.51 22.85 -4.29
N ARG A 42 -5.76 23.33 -3.30
CA ARG A 42 -4.60 22.60 -2.75
C ARG A 42 -4.98 21.37 -1.92
N TRP A 43 -6.19 21.36 -1.32
CA TRP A 43 -6.51 20.37 -0.28
C TRP A 43 -6.63 18.95 -0.79
N VAL A 44 -7.13 18.76 -2.02
CA VAL A 44 -7.29 17.41 -2.60
C VAL A 44 -5.92 16.81 -2.94
N PRO A 45 -5.04 17.44 -3.74
CA PRO A 45 -3.71 16.88 -4.01
C PRO A 45 -2.85 16.75 -2.74
N GLU A 46 -3.00 17.65 -1.75
CA GLU A 46 -2.32 17.51 -0.45
C GLU A 46 -2.80 16.25 0.29
N ALA A 47 -4.09 15.97 0.30
CA ALA A 47 -4.63 14.76 0.93
C ALA A 47 -4.11 13.48 0.26
N ILE A 48 -4.06 13.46 -1.08
CA ILE A 48 -3.53 12.33 -1.83
C ILE A 48 -2.04 12.12 -1.50
N ALA A 49 -1.23 13.18 -1.66
CA ALA A 49 0.20 13.11 -1.44
C ALA A 49 0.54 12.66 0.00
N ARG A 50 -0.11 13.25 1.00
CA ARG A 50 0.07 12.89 2.41
C ARG A 50 -0.33 11.45 2.71
N THR A 51 -1.42 10.97 2.09
CA THR A 51 -1.83 9.57 2.22
C THR A 51 -0.76 8.64 1.63
N MET A 52 -0.20 8.98 0.47
CA MET A 52 0.81 8.17 -0.20
C MET A 52 2.14 8.08 0.58
N VAL A 53 2.52 9.14 1.31
CA VAL A 53 3.73 9.13 2.15
C VAL A 53 3.46 8.68 3.59
N GLY A 54 2.27 8.20 3.91
CA GLY A 54 1.92 7.70 5.25
C GLY A 54 1.64 8.78 6.30
N GLU A 55 1.63 10.07 5.94
CA GLU A 55 1.30 11.18 6.86
C GLU A 55 -0.22 11.28 7.08
N LEU A 56 -0.82 10.22 7.64
CA LEU A 56 -2.27 10.02 7.69
C LEU A 56 -3.02 11.04 8.56
N ARG A 57 -2.34 11.65 9.55
CA ARG A 57 -2.93 12.72 10.35
C ARG A 57 -3.14 13.98 9.53
N GLU A 58 -2.13 14.38 8.78
CA GLU A 58 -2.10 15.55 7.90
C GLU A 58 -3.06 15.33 6.71
N ALA A 59 -3.05 14.13 6.11
CA ALA A 59 -4.00 13.74 5.08
C ALA A 59 -5.46 13.91 5.53
N ARG A 60 -5.78 13.50 6.76
CA ARG A 60 -7.11 13.68 7.35
C ARG A 60 -7.52 15.14 7.46
N ILE A 61 -6.59 16.02 7.85
CA ILE A 61 -6.85 17.46 7.94
C ILE A 61 -7.14 18.03 6.55
N ALA A 62 -6.34 17.67 5.55
CA ALA A 62 -6.54 18.11 4.17
C ALA A 62 -7.89 17.64 3.62
N LEU A 63 -8.26 16.37 3.82
CA LEU A 63 -9.58 15.84 3.44
C LEU A 63 -10.73 16.56 4.13
N GLN A 64 -10.60 16.88 5.44
CA GLN A 64 -11.63 17.64 6.16
C GLN A 64 -11.82 19.04 5.58
N ARG A 65 -10.75 19.69 5.12
CA ARG A 65 -10.80 20.99 4.44
C ARG A 65 -11.47 20.87 3.08
N ALA A 66 -11.06 19.91 2.26
CA ALA A 66 -11.67 19.66 0.96
C ALA A 66 -13.18 19.38 1.06
N ARG A 67 -13.61 18.57 2.01
CA ARG A 67 -15.06 18.25 2.26
C ARG A 67 -15.93 19.44 2.64
N GLN A 68 -15.32 20.54 3.12
CA GLN A 68 -16.08 21.78 3.45
C GLN A 68 -16.41 22.59 2.21
N ILE A 69 -15.74 22.33 1.08
CA ILE A 69 -15.96 22.99 -0.20
C ILE A 69 -17.11 22.27 -0.88
N GLU A 70 -18.25 22.96 -1.05
CA GLU A 70 -19.49 22.33 -1.56
C GLU A 70 -19.34 21.84 -2.98
N GLU A 71 -18.59 22.55 -3.80
CA GLU A 71 -18.30 22.26 -5.20
C GLU A 71 -17.50 20.96 -5.38
N LEU A 72 -16.74 20.54 -4.38
CA LEU A 72 -15.89 19.32 -4.43
C LEU A 72 -16.61 18.06 -3.97
N ARG A 73 -17.84 18.12 -3.45
CA ARG A 73 -18.52 16.94 -2.86
C ARG A 73 -18.66 15.73 -3.78
N GLU A 74 -18.82 15.96 -5.06
CA GLU A 74 -18.91 14.92 -6.10
C GLU A 74 -17.71 14.98 -7.06
N ASP A 75 -16.66 15.70 -6.65
CA ASP A 75 -15.45 15.82 -7.44
C ASP A 75 -14.73 14.47 -7.52
N PRO A 76 -14.34 13.99 -8.70
CA PRO A 76 -13.66 12.70 -8.87
C PRO A 76 -12.36 12.60 -8.08
N ASP A 77 -11.59 13.68 -8.01
CA ASP A 77 -10.30 13.68 -7.32
C ASP A 77 -10.48 13.62 -5.80
N LEU A 78 -11.53 14.25 -5.25
CA LEU A 78 -11.87 14.11 -3.83
C LEU A 78 -12.32 12.69 -3.51
N LEU A 79 -13.16 12.08 -4.35
CA LEU A 79 -13.59 10.69 -4.17
C LEU A 79 -12.41 9.72 -4.24
N TRP A 80 -11.46 9.98 -5.14
CA TRP A 80 -10.21 9.23 -5.22
C TRP A 80 -9.38 9.37 -3.94
N ALA A 81 -9.17 10.61 -3.44
CA ALA A 81 -8.46 10.89 -2.20
C ALA A 81 -9.12 10.19 -0.99
N GLU A 82 -10.46 10.21 -0.91
CA GLU A 82 -11.23 9.51 0.13
C GLU A 82 -11.04 7.99 0.05
N GLY A 83 -11.03 7.44 -1.15
CA GLY A 83 -10.79 6.02 -1.40
C GLY A 83 -9.40 5.57 -0.94
N LEU A 84 -8.37 6.31 -1.34
CA LEU A 84 -6.99 6.03 -0.93
C LEU A 84 -6.79 6.15 0.58
N PHE A 85 -7.30 7.24 1.18
CA PHE A 85 -7.20 7.46 2.62
C PHE A 85 -7.94 6.39 3.42
N GLY A 86 -9.13 5.99 2.94
CA GLY A 86 -9.90 4.91 3.57
C GLY A 86 -9.16 3.57 3.53
N LEU A 87 -8.48 3.25 2.43
CA LEU A 87 -7.59 2.08 2.33
C LEU A 87 -6.44 2.19 3.33
N ALA A 88 -5.67 3.29 3.28
CA ALA A 88 -4.50 3.49 4.13
C ALA A 88 -4.83 3.50 5.64
N THR A 89 -6.06 3.86 6.02
CA THR A 89 -6.54 3.85 7.41
C THR A 89 -7.35 2.62 7.76
N TRP A 90 -7.41 1.59 6.90
CA TRP A 90 -8.22 0.38 7.06
C TRP A 90 -9.72 0.64 7.26
N ASN A 91 -10.19 1.81 6.87
CA ASN A 91 -11.62 2.10 6.82
C ASN A 91 -12.22 1.62 5.48
N LEU A 92 -12.23 0.28 5.30
CA LEU A 92 -12.56 -0.36 4.03
C LEU A 92 -13.97 -0.02 3.53
N ALA A 93 -14.92 0.21 4.44
CA ALA A 93 -16.29 0.57 4.08
C ALA A 93 -16.39 1.99 3.47
N GLU A 94 -15.67 2.97 4.04
CA GLU A 94 -15.59 4.31 3.47
C GLU A 94 -14.84 4.32 2.14
N ALA A 95 -13.69 3.61 2.08
CA ALA A 95 -12.92 3.45 0.85
C ALA A 95 -13.79 2.90 -0.29
N ARG A 96 -14.53 1.83 -0.03
CA ARG A 96 -15.45 1.22 -0.99
C ARG A 96 -16.51 2.21 -1.46
N THR A 97 -17.16 2.89 -0.51
CA THR A 97 -18.21 3.86 -0.85
C THR A 97 -17.70 4.96 -1.79
N ALA A 98 -16.53 5.52 -1.50
CA ALA A 98 -15.94 6.57 -2.32
C ALA A 98 -15.56 6.06 -3.72
N LEU A 99 -14.87 4.91 -3.80
CA LEU A 99 -14.41 4.33 -5.07
C LEU A 99 -15.58 3.82 -5.94
N GLU A 100 -16.66 3.30 -5.36
CA GLU A 100 -17.86 2.92 -6.12
C GLU A 100 -18.61 4.14 -6.67
N ARG A 101 -18.67 5.25 -5.91
CA ARG A 101 -19.22 6.52 -6.42
C ARG A 101 -18.38 7.05 -7.58
N LEU A 102 -17.06 6.98 -7.46
CA LEU A 102 -16.15 7.39 -8.53
C LEU A 102 -16.32 6.51 -9.77
N THR A 103 -16.38 5.18 -9.62
CA THR A 103 -16.62 4.24 -10.73
C THR A 103 -17.96 4.52 -11.44
N ALA A 104 -19.00 4.94 -10.70
CA ALA A 104 -20.30 5.29 -11.28
C ALA A 104 -20.27 6.56 -12.14
N GLN A 105 -19.30 7.44 -11.93
CA GLN A 105 -19.06 8.61 -12.78
C GLN A 105 -18.22 8.25 -14.00
N GLU A 106 -17.08 7.59 -13.75
CA GLU A 106 -16.14 7.17 -14.79
C GLU A 106 -15.38 5.92 -14.32
N GLU A 107 -15.46 4.87 -15.12
CA GLU A 107 -14.72 3.63 -14.86
C GLU A 107 -13.29 3.77 -15.37
N SER A 108 -12.29 3.61 -14.48
CA SER A 108 -10.88 3.67 -14.83
C SER A 108 -10.11 2.47 -14.29
N PRO A 109 -8.99 2.07 -14.94
CA PRO A 109 -8.15 0.97 -14.47
C PRO A 109 -7.66 1.16 -13.05
N ALA A 110 -7.26 2.38 -12.67
CA ALA A 110 -6.75 2.70 -11.33
C ALA A 110 -7.83 2.50 -10.24
N VAL A 111 -9.06 2.93 -10.49
CA VAL A 111 -10.17 2.76 -9.54
C VAL A 111 -10.56 1.29 -9.42
N LEU A 112 -10.59 0.56 -10.53
CA LEU A 112 -10.85 -0.88 -10.54
C LEU A 112 -9.77 -1.66 -9.78
N ASP A 113 -8.51 -1.23 -9.86
CA ASP A 113 -7.40 -1.81 -9.10
C ASP A 113 -7.61 -1.66 -7.59
N LYS A 114 -7.95 -0.47 -7.11
CA LYS A 114 -8.20 -0.25 -5.67
C LYS A 114 -9.46 -0.97 -5.18
N LEU A 115 -10.50 -1.05 -6.00
CA LEU A 115 -11.67 -1.89 -5.68
C LEU A 115 -11.35 -3.38 -5.67
N ALA A 116 -10.44 -3.85 -6.53
CA ALA A 116 -9.97 -5.23 -6.52
C ALA A 116 -9.16 -5.55 -5.26
N LEU A 117 -8.32 -4.61 -4.78
CA LEU A 117 -7.64 -4.75 -3.50
C LEU A 117 -8.64 -4.86 -2.34
N LEU A 118 -9.67 -4.01 -2.33
CA LEU A 118 -10.75 -4.10 -1.33
C LEU A 118 -11.48 -5.45 -1.39
N ASP A 119 -11.74 -5.97 -2.59
CA ASP A 119 -12.36 -7.28 -2.75
C ASP A 119 -11.45 -8.40 -2.23
N ASP A 120 -10.12 -8.31 -2.45
CA ASP A 120 -9.15 -9.25 -1.88
C ASP A 120 -9.17 -9.22 -0.35
N LEU A 121 -9.12 -8.03 0.27
CA LEU A 121 -9.15 -7.85 1.73
C LEU A 121 -10.44 -8.37 2.38
N GLU A 122 -11.55 -8.35 1.65
CA GLU A 122 -12.84 -8.86 2.09
C GLU A 122 -13.08 -10.33 1.70
N GLY A 123 -12.10 -11.02 1.12
CA GLY A 123 -12.18 -12.42 0.71
C GLY A 123 -13.00 -12.69 -0.56
N ARG A 124 -13.31 -11.65 -1.33
CA ARG A 124 -14.05 -11.73 -2.61
C ARG A 124 -13.10 -11.86 -3.80
N TYR A 125 -12.33 -12.94 -3.81
CA TYR A 125 -11.24 -13.14 -4.76
C TYR A 125 -11.69 -13.21 -6.22
N THR A 126 -12.87 -13.80 -6.48
CA THR A 126 -13.44 -13.88 -7.83
C THR A 126 -13.81 -12.50 -8.36
N GLU A 127 -14.40 -11.67 -7.52
CA GLU A 127 -14.77 -10.28 -7.85
C GLU A 127 -13.52 -9.42 -8.08
N SER A 128 -12.50 -9.59 -7.25
CA SER A 128 -11.19 -8.95 -7.44
C SER A 128 -10.60 -9.27 -8.80
N ASP A 129 -10.48 -10.55 -9.15
CA ASP A 129 -9.90 -10.98 -10.43
C ASP A 129 -10.75 -10.49 -11.62
N ALA A 130 -12.08 -10.43 -11.48
CA ALA A 130 -12.96 -9.87 -12.51
C ALA A 130 -12.75 -8.37 -12.72
N ARG A 131 -12.52 -7.59 -11.64
CA ARG A 131 -12.20 -6.15 -11.75
C ARG A 131 -10.86 -5.91 -12.43
N LEU A 132 -9.83 -6.71 -12.10
CA LEU A 132 -8.53 -6.61 -12.74
C LEU A 132 -8.58 -6.97 -14.24
N ALA A 133 -9.36 -8.00 -14.59
CA ALA A 133 -9.63 -8.34 -15.99
C ALA A 133 -10.33 -7.17 -16.71
N ARG A 134 -11.29 -6.52 -16.04
CA ARG A 134 -11.97 -5.33 -16.60
C ARG A 134 -11.01 -4.15 -16.75
N ALA A 135 -10.12 -3.89 -15.79
CA ALA A 135 -9.08 -2.87 -15.90
C ALA A 135 -8.20 -3.11 -17.14
N ARG A 136 -7.83 -4.37 -17.40
CA ARG A 136 -7.07 -4.77 -18.60
C ARG A 136 -7.83 -4.58 -19.90
N GLU A 137 -9.16 -4.71 -19.91
CA GLU A 137 -10.00 -4.40 -21.08
C GLU A 137 -10.00 -2.91 -21.38
N LEU A 138 -9.98 -2.05 -20.35
CA LEU A 138 -9.94 -0.60 -20.50
C LEU A 138 -8.56 -0.11 -20.93
N ASP A 139 -7.50 -0.70 -20.37
CA ASP A 139 -6.12 -0.42 -20.73
C ASP A 139 -5.35 -1.72 -21.01
N ALA A 140 -5.04 -1.94 -22.28
CA ALA A 140 -4.28 -3.13 -22.71
C ALA A 140 -2.86 -3.24 -22.12
N GLN A 141 -2.33 -2.21 -21.48
CA GLN A 141 -1.04 -2.23 -20.79
C GLN A 141 -1.18 -2.47 -19.28
N PHE A 142 -2.40 -2.39 -18.72
CA PHE A 142 -2.64 -2.62 -17.29
C PHE A 142 -2.10 -4.01 -16.87
N PRO A 143 -1.23 -4.11 -15.84
CA PRO A 143 -0.66 -5.39 -15.42
C PRO A 143 -1.73 -6.28 -14.79
N LEU A 144 -1.71 -7.57 -15.13
CA LEU A 144 -2.49 -8.57 -14.41
C LEU A 144 -1.60 -9.29 -13.39
N PRO A 145 -2.15 -9.66 -12.23
CA PRO A 145 -1.41 -10.44 -11.24
C PRO A 145 -0.90 -11.77 -11.80
N THR A 146 0.29 -12.16 -11.36
CA THR A 146 0.85 -13.49 -11.65
C THR A 146 0.27 -14.52 -10.69
N ARG A 147 -0.93 -15.04 -10.99
CA ARG A 147 -1.60 -16.04 -10.15
C ARG A 147 -0.96 -17.41 -10.28
N ILE A 148 -0.62 -18.03 -9.14
CA ILE A 148 -0.19 -19.43 -9.05
C ILE A 148 -1.04 -20.17 -8.02
N ASP A 149 -1.03 -21.50 -8.10
CA ASP A 149 -1.73 -22.34 -7.14
C ASP A 149 -1.14 -22.17 -5.73
N PRO A 150 -1.94 -22.14 -4.64
CA PRO A 150 -1.44 -22.01 -3.27
C PRO A 150 -0.43 -23.10 -2.88
N GLU A 151 -0.58 -24.33 -3.39
CA GLU A 151 0.41 -25.41 -3.13
C GLU A 151 1.74 -25.11 -3.83
N GLU A 152 1.70 -24.57 -5.06
CA GLU A 152 2.91 -24.13 -5.78
C GLU A 152 3.56 -22.97 -5.05
N PHE A 153 2.80 -21.99 -4.56
CA PHE A 153 3.32 -20.87 -3.76
C PHE A 153 4.08 -21.37 -2.53
N LEU A 154 3.50 -22.30 -1.78
CA LEU A 154 4.15 -22.91 -0.61
C LEU A 154 5.45 -23.65 -0.98
N LEU A 155 5.51 -24.27 -2.16
CA LEU A 155 6.75 -24.91 -2.63
C LEU A 155 7.84 -23.88 -2.92
N VAL A 156 7.49 -22.73 -3.49
CA VAL A 156 8.44 -21.62 -3.73
C VAL A 156 8.96 -21.07 -2.40
N VAL A 157 8.09 -20.86 -1.41
CA VAL A 157 8.49 -20.40 -0.06
C VAL A 157 9.46 -21.39 0.58
N ARG A 158 9.19 -22.70 0.53
CA ARG A 158 10.10 -23.72 1.07
C ARG A 158 11.45 -23.72 0.38
N ASP A 159 11.48 -23.65 -0.95
CA ASP A 159 12.72 -23.57 -1.72
C ASP A 159 13.50 -22.31 -1.38
N ALA A 160 12.82 -21.18 -1.14
CA ALA A 160 13.45 -19.96 -0.67
C ALA A 160 14.12 -20.16 0.70
N ILE A 161 13.43 -20.77 1.68
CA ILE A 161 13.96 -21.06 3.02
C ILE A 161 15.18 -22.00 2.94
N GLU A 162 15.09 -23.07 2.15
CA GLU A 162 16.18 -24.04 2.01
C GLU A 162 17.45 -23.43 1.39
N LYS A 163 17.31 -22.40 0.57
CA LYS A 163 18.43 -21.68 -0.07
C LYS A 163 19.03 -20.57 0.78
N LEU A 164 18.44 -20.25 1.93
CA LEU A 164 18.99 -19.27 2.86
C LEU A 164 20.36 -19.74 3.38
N PRO A 165 21.31 -18.81 3.63
CA PRO A 165 22.51 -19.12 4.42
C PRO A 165 22.12 -19.67 5.80
N GLU A 166 22.91 -20.64 6.31
CA GLU A 166 22.63 -21.35 7.58
C GLU A 166 22.33 -20.39 8.75
N GLN A 167 23.04 -19.27 8.82
CA GLN A 167 22.83 -18.25 9.85
C GLN A 167 21.43 -17.65 9.89
N PHE A 168 20.69 -17.68 8.77
CA PHE A 168 19.29 -17.21 8.67
C PHE A 168 18.29 -18.35 8.81
N GLN A 169 18.70 -19.60 8.59
CA GLN A 169 17.85 -20.78 8.79
C GLN A 169 17.67 -21.09 10.29
N ILE A 170 18.72 -20.93 11.10
CA ILE A 170 18.69 -21.26 12.54
C ILE A 170 17.57 -20.50 13.28
N PRO A 171 17.39 -19.18 13.15
CA PRO A 171 16.29 -18.45 13.78
C PRO A 171 14.91 -18.92 13.32
N LEU A 172 14.79 -19.44 12.09
CA LEU A 172 13.53 -19.96 11.55
C LEU A 172 13.12 -21.32 12.17
N GLU A 173 14.02 -22.05 12.86
CA GLU A 173 13.65 -23.28 13.56
C GLU A 173 12.60 -23.05 14.68
N THR A 174 12.51 -21.80 15.19
CA THR A 174 11.57 -21.39 16.25
C THR A 174 10.57 -20.34 15.78
N THR A 175 10.46 -20.14 14.47
CA THR A 175 9.60 -19.12 13.86
C THR A 175 8.72 -19.77 12.78
N ASP A 176 7.40 -19.61 12.89
CA ASP A 176 6.48 -20.11 11.87
C ASP A 176 6.52 -19.16 10.66
N VAL A 177 6.73 -19.70 9.47
CA VAL A 177 6.51 -18.98 8.19
C VAL A 177 5.17 -19.39 7.64
N LEU A 178 4.24 -18.45 7.57
CA LEU A 178 2.85 -18.67 7.19
C LEU A 178 2.53 -17.93 5.88
N VAL A 179 1.71 -18.53 5.05
CA VAL A 179 1.20 -17.88 3.83
C VAL A 179 -0.28 -17.62 4.03
N GLU A 180 -0.67 -16.36 3.92
CA GLU A 180 -2.05 -15.91 3.94
C GLU A 180 -2.40 -15.24 2.62
N PRO A 181 -3.66 -15.22 2.18
CA PRO A 181 -4.03 -14.53 0.96
C PRO A 181 -3.71 -13.02 1.00
N VAL A 182 -4.10 -12.36 2.08
CA VAL A 182 -3.95 -10.90 2.34
C VAL A 182 -3.78 -10.67 3.84
N PRO A 183 -3.33 -9.48 4.27
CA PRO A 183 -3.30 -9.13 5.69
C PRO A 183 -4.69 -9.18 6.31
N ALA A 184 -4.78 -9.66 7.56
CA ALA A 184 -6.03 -9.68 8.32
C ALA A 184 -6.10 -8.52 9.31
N ASP A 185 -7.30 -8.04 9.62
CA ASP A 185 -7.56 -6.89 10.49
C ASP A 185 -6.86 -6.96 11.85
N TRP A 186 -6.75 -8.15 12.44
CA TRP A 186 -6.06 -8.34 13.73
C TRP A 186 -4.54 -8.16 13.68
N MET A 187 -3.94 -8.09 12.48
CA MET A 187 -2.50 -7.86 12.28
C MET A 187 -2.15 -6.37 12.29
N ILE A 188 -3.15 -5.50 12.23
CA ILE A 188 -2.99 -4.08 12.01
C ILE A 188 -2.94 -3.33 13.34
N ASP A 189 -1.95 -2.47 13.51
CA ASP A 189 -1.99 -1.47 14.56
C ASP A 189 -2.85 -0.28 14.11
N HIS A 190 -4.12 -0.28 14.52
CA HIS A 190 -5.05 0.80 14.18
C HIS A 190 -4.67 2.16 14.80
N THR A 191 -3.67 2.22 15.69
CA THR A 191 -3.14 3.50 16.21
C THR A 191 -2.12 4.10 15.28
N ASP A 192 -1.41 3.27 14.50
CA ASP A 192 -0.49 3.67 13.43
C ASP A 192 -0.62 2.74 12.20
N PRO A 193 -1.72 2.85 11.44
CA PRO A 193 -1.98 1.97 10.32
C PRO A 193 -1.04 2.20 9.12
N ALA A 194 -0.24 3.28 9.14
CA ALA A 194 0.72 3.56 8.07
C ALA A 194 1.82 2.50 7.98
N ASP A 195 2.18 1.88 9.12
CA ASP A 195 3.21 0.83 9.18
C ASP A 195 2.74 -0.50 8.57
N THR A 196 1.43 -0.67 8.36
CA THR A 196 0.83 -1.89 7.81
C THR A 196 -0.18 -1.56 6.72
N PRO A 197 0.25 -1.03 5.56
CA PRO A 197 -0.66 -0.75 4.46
C PRO A 197 -1.32 -2.04 3.93
N PRO A 198 -2.52 -1.97 3.34
CA PRO A 198 -3.29 -3.15 2.92
C PRO A 198 -2.60 -4.01 1.87
N ASP A 199 -1.67 -3.45 1.14
CA ASP A 199 -0.91 -4.08 0.05
C ASP A 199 0.50 -4.53 0.46
N ILE A 200 0.83 -4.56 1.76
CA ILE A 200 2.12 -5.12 2.23
C ILE A 200 2.32 -6.55 1.72
N LEU A 201 3.58 -6.91 1.48
CA LEU A 201 3.96 -8.21 0.91
C LEU A 201 4.23 -9.25 1.99
N GLY A 202 4.71 -8.82 3.16
CA GLY A 202 4.98 -9.65 4.33
C GLY A 202 4.78 -8.90 5.63
N LEU A 203 4.90 -9.62 6.76
CA LEU A 203 4.82 -9.04 8.10
C LEU A 203 5.45 -9.98 9.12
N PHE A 204 6.43 -9.49 9.89
CA PHE A 204 6.90 -10.18 11.09
C PHE A 204 6.03 -9.79 12.29
N VAL A 205 5.55 -10.80 13.01
CA VAL A 205 4.79 -10.64 14.27
C VAL A 205 5.52 -11.38 15.37
N GLY A 206 5.96 -10.66 16.38
CA GLY A 206 6.67 -11.24 17.54
C GLY A 206 7.67 -10.26 18.16
N THR A 207 8.41 -10.73 19.16
CA THR A 207 9.53 -9.97 19.74
C THR A 207 10.80 -10.22 18.94
N SER A 208 11.49 -9.15 18.52
CA SER A 208 12.78 -9.25 17.84
C SER A 208 13.88 -9.81 18.75
N GLU A 209 14.96 -10.31 18.17
CA GLU A 209 16.09 -10.86 18.97
C GLU A 209 16.85 -9.77 19.75
N ILE A 210 16.86 -8.54 19.27
CA ILE A 210 17.56 -7.41 19.90
C ILE A 210 16.78 -6.86 21.09
N GLU A 211 15.46 -6.82 21.03
CA GLU A 211 14.60 -6.35 22.13
C GLU A 211 14.61 -7.28 23.35
N GLY A 212 15.28 -8.38 23.26
CA GLY A 212 15.58 -9.45 24.15
C GLY A 212 15.13 -9.35 25.60
N THR A 213 14.52 -10.42 26.11
CA THR A 213 14.49 -10.93 27.49
C THR A 213 13.97 -10.06 28.65
N GLU A 214 13.71 -8.78 28.51
CA GLU A 214 13.13 -7.95 29.58
C GLU A 214 11.64 -7.62 29.39
N ALA A 215 11.07 -7.88 28.20
CA ALA A 215 9.63 -7.68 27.96
C ALA A 215 8.84 -8.84 28.57
N ILE A 216 7.89 -8.52 29.42
CA ILE A 216 6.96 -9.46 30.08
C ILE A 216 6.05 -10.19 29.05
N ASP A 217 6.09 -9.80 27.79
CA ASP A 217 5.35 -10.38 26.65
C ASP A 217 6.15 -11.39 25.80
N ALA A 218 7.19 -12.00 26.35
CA ALA A 218 7.95 -13.08 25.70
C ALA A 218 7.11 -14.36 25.35
N ALA A 219 5.79 -14.25 25.29
CA ALA A 219 4.86 -15.35 25.09
C ALA A 219 4.19 -15.39 23.72
N LEU A 220 4.38 -14.39 22.85
CA LEU A 220 3.84 -14.47 21.50
C LEU A 220 4.76 -15.30 20.60
N PRO A 221 4.24 -16.33 19.93
CA PRO A 221 5.04 -17.09 18.97
C PRO A 221 5.51 -16.16 17.85
N ARG A 222 6.79 -16.27 17.48
CA ARG A 222 7.36 -15.56 16.35
C ARG A 222 6.77 -16.11 15.07
N ARG A 223 6.27 -15.23 14.21
CA ARG A 223 5.66 -15.58 12.94
C ARG A 223 6.06 -14.59 11.86
N ILE A 224 6.37 -15.12 10.68
CA ILE A 224 6.50 -14.35 9.46
C ILE A 224 5.31 -14.70 8.59
N PHE A 225 4.58 -13.69 8.16
CA PHE A 225 3.49 -13.82 7.20
C PHE A 225 3.96 -13.36 5.82
N LEU A 226 3.60 -14.12 4.80
CA LEU A 226 3.75 -13.75 3.39
C LEU A 226 2.35 -13.67 2.78
N PHE A 227 2.03 -12.56 2.11
CA PHE A 227 0.69 -12.30 1.58
C PHE A 227 0.66 -12.64 0.10
N GLN A 228 0.15 -13.84 -0.22
CA GLN A 228 0.20 -14.40 -1.57
C GLN A 228 -0.39 -13.46 -2.61
N ARG A 229 -1.61 -12.93 -2.39
CA ARG A 229 -2.31 -12.11 -3.41
C ARG A 229 -1.62 -10.77 -3.65
N ASN A 230 -1.02 -10.19 -2.62
CA ASN A 230 -0.25 -8.95 -2.75
C ASN A 230 1.05 -9.20 -3.53
N LEU A 231 1.80 -10.25 -3.20
CA LEU A 231 3.01 -10.66 -3.93
C LEU A 231 2.72 -10.96 -5.41
N GLU A 232 1.61 -11.67 -5.68
CA GLU A 232 1.18 -11.95 -7.05
C GLU A 232 0.77 -10.70 -7.83
N ARG A 233 0.27 -9.64 -7.17
CA ARG A 233 -0.06 -8.35 -7.80
C ARG A 233 1.18 -7.54 -8.13
N ASP A 234 2.22 -7.63 -7.33
CA ASP A 234 3.47 -6.91 -7.53
C ASP A 234 4.32 -7.53 -8.65
N ALA A 235 4.21 -8.82 -8.89
CA ALA A 235 5.03 -9.56 -9.83
C ALA A 235 4.45 -9.56 -11.27
N LYS A 236 5.28 -9.18 -12.26
CA LYS A 236 4.92 -9.17 -13.68
C LYS A 236 4.90 -10.57 -14.33
N ASP A 237 5.68 -11.49 -13.77
CA ASP A 237 5.78 -12.87 -14.22
C ASP A 237 6.20 -13.78 -13.06
N ARG A 238 6.27 -15.09 -13.36
CA ARG A 238 6.59 -16.11 -12.36
C ARG A 238 8.02 -15.98 -11.81
N ASP A 239 8.97 -15.60 -12.62
CA ASP A 239 10.37 -15.49 -12.17
C ASP A 239 10.52 -14.28 -11.22
N GLN A 240 9.85 -13.17 -11.52
CA GLN A 240 9.77 -12.03 -10.62
C GLN A 240 9.02 -12.39 -9.32
N LEU A 241 7.90 -13.14 -9.40
CA LEU A 241 7.18 -13.57 -8.20
C LEU A 241 8.08 -14.39 -7.26
N VAL A 242 8.88 -15.32 -7.80
CA VAL A 242 9.84 -16.09 -7.00
C VAL A 242 10.86 -15.17 -6.33
N GLU A 243 11.33 -14.15 -7.01
CA GLU A 243 12.30 -13.22 -6.48
C GLU A 243 11.67 -12.31 -5.40
N GLU A 244 10.45 -11.80 -5.61
CA GLU A 244 9.73 -10.99 -4.62
C GLU A 244 9.38 -11.81 -3.35
N ILE A 245 9.01 -13.09 -3.49
CA ILE A 245 8.83 -13.98 -2.33
C ILE A 245 10.14 -14.10 -1.53
N ARG A 246 11.27 -14.25 -2.20
CA ARG A 246 12.57 -14.37 -1.53
C ARG A 246 12.96 -13.07 -0.82
N LYS A 247 12.86 -11.94 -1.50
CA LYS A 247 13.16 -10.62 -0.94
C LYS A 247 12.29 -10.33 0.28
N THR A 248 10.98 -10.51 0.15
CA THR A 248 10.05 -10.29 1.26
C THR A 248 10.38 -11.19 2.46
N LEU A 249 10.63 -12.49 2.23
CA LEU A 249 11.03 -13.40 3.30
C LEU A 249 12.32 -12.93 4.01
N PHE A 250 13.32 -12.47 3.26
CA PHE A 250 14.56 -11.95 3.82
C PHE A 250 14.33 -10.66 4.61
N HIS A 251 13.50 -9.78 4.12
CA HIS A 251 13.13 -8.54 4.78
C HIS A 251 12.51 -8.83 6.16
N GLU A 252 11.54 -9.74 6.23
CA GLU A 252 10.87 -10.13 7.47
C GLU A 252 11.85 -10.86 8.45
N ILE A 253 12.80 -11.61 7.93
CA ILE A 253 13.89 -12.18 8.76
C ILE A 253 14.76 -11.07 9.33
N GLY A 254 15.02 -10.00 8.58
CA GLY A 254 15.73 -8.83 9.08
C GLY A 254 15.03 -8.22 10.29
N HIS A 255 13.73 -7.96 10.20
CA HIS A 255 12.92 -7.47 11.34
C HIS A 255 12.91 -8.42 12.51
N MET A 256 12.78 -9.72 12.28
CA MET A 256 12.86 -10.75 13.31
C MET A 256 14.21 -10.71 14.07
N LEU A 257 15.30 -10.43 13.36
CA LEU A 257 16.64 -10.29 13.96
C LEU A 257 16.84 -8.94 14.68
N GLY A 258 15.89 -7.99 14.51
CA GLY A 258 15.89 -6.69 15.15
C GLY A 258 16.53 -5.57 14.34
N PHE A 259 16.68 -5.75 13.03
CA PHE A 259 17.06 -4.67 12.14
C PHE A 259 15.84 -3.81 11.81
N ASP A 260 16.03 -2.50 11.78
CA ASP A 260 15.07 -1.55 11.22
C ASP A 260 15.18 -1.52 9.69
N GLU A 261 14.33 -0.73 9.02
CA GLU A 261 14.32 -0.60 7.57
C GLU A 261 15.71 -0.26 6.98
N GLU A 262 16.43 0.67 7.63
CA GLU A 262 17.77 1.05 7.17
C GLU A 262 18.78 -0.12 7.34
N GLY A 263 18.65 -0.89 8.40
CA GLY A 263 19.49 -2.08 8.67
C GLY A 263 19.23 -3.19 7.67
N VAL A 264 17.97 -3.45 7.31
CA VAL A 264 17.59 -4.45 6.30
C VAL A 264 18.13 -4.05 4.93
N ALA A 265 17.98 -2.79 4.52
CA ALA A 265 18.53 -2.26 3.28
C ALA A 265 20.07 -2.42 3.19
N GLN A 266 20.80 -2.14 4.29
CA GLN A 266 22.26 -2.32 4.35
C GLN A 266 22.72 -3.78 4.23
N MET A 267 21.86 -4.76 4.56
CA MET A 267 22.16 -6.18 4.36
C MET A 267 22.15 -6.59 2.88
N GLY A 268 21.73 -5.71 1.96
CA GLY A 268 21.65 -5.98 0.52
C GLY A 268 20.57 -7.00 0.16
N LEU A 269 19.49 -6.99 0.91
CA LEU A 269 18.39 -7.96 0.83
C LEU A 269 17.11 -7.30 0.24
N GLU A 270 17.26 -6.16 -0.45
CA GLU A 270 16.18 -5.47 -1.17
C GLU A 270 15.81 -6.17 -2.49
#